data_ba8755d5e289079b7650d86402aaa058
#
_entry.id   ba8755d5e289079b7650d86402aaa058
#
_cell.length_a   1.000
_cell.length_b   1.000
_cell.length_c   1.000
_cell.angle_alpha   90.00
_cell.angle_beta   90.00
_cell.angle_gamma   90.00
#
_symmetry.space_group_name_H-M   'P 1'
#
loop_
_entity.id
_entity.type
_entity.pdbx_description
1 polymer ?
#
loop_
_entity_poly.entity_id
_entity_poly.type
_entity_poly.pdbx_seq_one_letter_code
_entity_poly.pdbx_strand_id
1 'polypeptide(L)'
;MQIFTQKETVTPTQQRISELKEELKNCERLLKQTEMLFHMTVEEDLIEARIYELKSLAKVRDYLIGSIRQLAQAENSESETVLA
;
A
#
# COMPACT_ATOMS: atom_id res chain seq x y z
N MET A 1 -20.77 12.68 -22.78
CA MET A 1 -20.90 11.34 -23.35
C MET A 1 -19.58 10.66 -23.46
N GLN A 2 -18.64 11.30 -24.11
CA GLN A 2 -17.34 10.68 -24.31
C GLN A 2 -16.57 10.43 -23.04
N ILE A 3 -17.00 11.10 -22.01
CA ILE A 3 -16.34 10.96 -20.71
C ILE A 3 -16.36 9.52 -20.24
N PHE A 4 -17.37 8.78 -20.61
CA PHE A 4 -17.54 7.43 -20.14
C PHE A 4 -16.52 6.47 -20.73
N THR A 5 -16.03 6.76 -21.91
CA THR A 5 -15.08 5.85 -22.55
C THR A 5 -13.76 5.81 -21.82
N GLN A 6 -13.43 6.86 -21.09
CA GLN A 6 -12.17 6.91 -20.36
C GLN A 6 -12.10 5.84 -19.29
N LYS A 7 -13.22 5.61 -18.62
CA LYS A 7 -13.22 4.66 -17.51
C LYS A 7 -13.07 3.23 -17.98
N GLU A 8 -13.42 2.97 -19.19
CA GLU A 8 -13.36 1.62 -19.73
C GLU A 8 -11.95 1.21 -20.05
N THR A 9 -11.01 2.13 -20.07
CA THR A 9 -9.63 1.81 -20.39
C THR A 9 -8.85 1.33 -19.16
N VAL A 10 -9.44 1.42 -17.97
CA VAL A 10 -8.77 0.97 -16.75
C VAL A 10 -8.84 -0.55 -16.67
N THR A 11 -7.69 -1.20 -16.64
CA THR A 11 -7.62 -2.65 -16.55
C THR A 11 -7.86 -3.10 -15.12
N PRO A 12 -8.24 -4.38 -14.93
CA PRO A 12 -8.37 -4.92 -13.57
C PRO A 12 -7.07 -4.82 -12.78
N THR A 13 -5.93 -5.00 -13.44
CA THR A 13 -4.64 -4.86 -12.78
C THR A 13 -4.42 -3.45 -12.30
N GLN A 14 -4.73 -2.46 -13.14
CA GLN A 14 -4.58 -1.06 -12.77
C GLN A 14 -5.50 -0.71 -11.61
N GLN A 15 -6.70 -1.25 -11.62
CA GLN A 15 -7.63 -1.03 -10.53
C GLN A 15 -7.12 -1.63 -9.23
N ARG A 16 -6.56 -2.84 -9.30
CA ARG A 16 -6.01 -3.48 -8.10
C ARG A 16 -4.82 -2.70 -7.56
N ILE A 17 -3.96 -2.19 -8.44
CA ILE A 17 -2.84 -1.36 -8.03
C ILE A 17 -3.34 -0.11 -7.30
N SER A 18 -4.39 0.50 -7.84
CA SER A 18 -4.96 1.70 -7.23
C SER A 18 -5.49 1.40 -5.83
N GLU A 19 -6.17 0.26 -5.66
CA GLU A 19 -6.68 -0.14 -4.36
C GLU A 19 -5.55 -0.37 -3.36
N LEU A 20 -4.49 -1.03 -3.82
CA LEU A 20 -3.35 -1.31 -2.95
C LEU A 20 -2.64 -0.03 -2.54
N LYS A 21 -2.56 0.94 -3.44
CA LYS A 21 -1.97 2.23 -3.12
C LYS A 21 -2.78 2.96 -2.04
N GLU A 22 -4.09 2.81 -2.10
CA GLU A 22 -4.95 3.41 -1.08
C GLU A 22 -4.74 2.74 0.27
N GLU A 23 -4.61 1.41 0.26
CA GLU A 23 -4.31 0.68 1.49
C GLU A 23 -2.95 1.07 2.05
N LEU A 24 -1.98 1.26 1.17
CA LEU A 24 -0.65 1.69 1.59
C LEU A 24 -0.70 3.06 2.25
N LYS A 25 -1.45 3.96 1.67
CA LYS A 25 -1.63 5.29 2.23
C LYS A 25 -2.21 5.23 3.64
N ASN A 26 -3.23 4.38 3.82
CA ASN A 26 -3.84 4.20 5.12
C ASN A 26 -2.85 3.58 6.12
N CYS A 27 -2.07 2.63 5.66
CA CYS A 27 -1.07 1.98 6.50
C CYS A 27 -0.03 2.99 6.97
N GLU A 28 0.43 3.84 6.07
CA GLU A 28 1.42 4.86 6.41
C GLU A 28 0.87 5.87 7.40
N ARG A 29 -0.40 6.20 7.27
CA ARG A 29 -1.06 7.08 8.23
C ARG A 29 -1.11 6.45 9.61
N LEU A 30 -1.45 5.16 9.66
CA LEU A 30 -1.49 4.44 10.94
C LEU A 30 -0.10 4.34 11.55
N LEU A 31 0.92 4.13 10.73
CA LEU A 31 2.30 4.11 11.22
C LEU A 31 2.65 5.42 11.90
N LYS A 32 2.32 6.53 11.27
CA LYS A 32 2.59 7.84 11.85
C LYS A 32 1.87 8.04 13.17
N GLN A 33 0.61 7.65 13.22
CA GLN A 33 -0.17 7.78 14.45
C GLN A 33 0.43 6.93 15.56
N THR A 34 0.84 5.71 15.23
CA THR A 34 1.41 4.82 16.22
C THR A 34 2.75 5.33 16.71
N GLU A 35 3.55 5.92 15.83
CA GLU A 35 4.80 6.56 16.23
C GLU A 35 4.56 7.68 17.23
N MET A 36 3.55 8.49 16.97
CA MET A 36 3.22 9.57 17.90
C MET A 36 2.81 9.01 19.25
N LEU A 37 1.98 7.97 19.25
CA LEU A 37 1.57 7.33 20.49
C LEU A 37 2.76 6.74 21.23
N PHE A 38 3.71 6.15 20.50
CA PHE A 38 4.91 5.58 21.09
C PHE A 38 5.69 6.66 21.84
N HIS A 39 5.86 7.82 21.20
CA HIS A 39 6.63 8.91 21.82
C HIS A 39 5.93 9.51 23.03
N MET A 40 4.62 9.38 23.11
CA MET A 40 3.86 9.92 24.24
C MET A 40 3.63 8.90 25.34
N THR A 41 3.96 7.65 25.10
CA THR A 41 3.71 6.57 26.04
C THR A 41 4.85 6.49 27.05
N VAL A 42 4.49 6.43 28.34
CA VAL A 42 5.49 6.33 29.41
C VAL A 42 5.42 5.01 30.15
N GLU A 43 4.31 4.31 30.05
CA GLU A 43 4.17 3.03 30.75
C GLU A 43 4.89 1.94 29.98
N GLU A 44 5.69 1.17 30.72
CA GLU A 44 6.60 0.19 30.12
C GLU A 44 5.85 -0.84 29.29
N ASP A 45 4.76 -1.38 29.83
CA ASP A 45 4.01 -2.40 29.11
C ASP A 45 3.42 -1.85 27.81
N LEU A 46 3.00 -0.60 27.84
CA LEU A 46 2.42 0.02 26.65
C LEU A 46 3.47 0.39 25.64
N ILE A 47 4.68 0.71 26.10
CA ILE A 47 5.79 0.97 25.17
C ILE A 47 6.06 -0.29 24.34
N GLU A 48 6.10 -1.44 24.98
CA GLU A 48 6.29 -2.70 24.25
C GLU A 48 5.18 -2.93 23.23
N ALA A 49 3.94 -2.68 23.66
CA ALA A 49 2.81 -2.84 22.75
C ALA A 49 2.94 -1.95 21.52
N ARG A 50 3.37 -0.70 21.71
CA ARG A 50 3.56 0.21 20.59
C ARG A 50 4.67 -0.26 19.65
N ILE A 51 5.73 -0.83 20.20
CA ILE A 51 6.81 -1.36 19.39
C ILE A 51 6.30 -2.49 18.51
N TYR A 52 5.50 -3.40 19.06
CA TYR A 52 4.94 -4.49 18.27
C TYR A 52 4.00 -3.98 17.19
N GLU A 53 3.20 -2.96 17.52
CA GLU A 53 2.31 -2.36 16.54
C GLU A 53 3.09 -1.75 15.37
N LEU A 54 4.16 -1.04 15.69
CA LEU A 54 5.00 -0.44 14.66
C LEU A 54 5.62 -1.51 13.75
N LYS A 55 6.12 -2.57 14.35
CA LYS A 55 6.71 -3.65 13.57
C LYS A 55 5.66 -4.32 12.68
N SER A 56 4.48 -4.54 13.21
CA SER A 56 3.40 -5.16 12.46
C SER A 56 3.01 -4.30 11.26
N LEU A 57 2.83 -3.01 11.47
CA LEU A 57 2.44 -2.10 10.41
C LEU A 57 3.53 -1.96 9.36
N ALA A 58 4.80 -1.99 9.79
CA ALA A 58 5.91 -1.94 8.84
C ALA A 58 5.91 -3.16 7.93
N LYS A 59 5.56 -4.32 8.47
CA LYS A 59 5.45 -5.54 7.66
C LYS A 59 4.33 -5.44 6.65
N VAL A 60 3.20 -4.90 7.06
CA VAL A 60 2.07 -4.70 6.15
C VAL A 60 2.46 -3.73 5.04
N ARG A 61 3.15 -2.65 5.40
CA ARG A 61 3.62 -1.68 4.41
C ARG A 61 4.53 -2.35 3.39
N ASP A 62 5.47 -3.16 3.86
CA ASP A 62 6.40 -3.84 2.96
C ASP A 62 5.67 -4.79 2.02
N TYR A 63 4.69 -5.50 2.55
CA TYR A 63 3.86 -6.39 1.73
C TYR A 63 3.12 -5.61 0.65
N LEU A 64 2.54 -4.48 1.01
CA LEU A 64 1.77 -3.68 0.05
C LEU A 64 2.68 -3.13 -1.04
N ILE A 65 3.85 -2.62 -0.66
CA ILE A 65 4.81 -2.10 -1.63
C ILE A 65 5.24 -3.20 -2.58
N GLY A 66 5.55 -4.38 -2.04
CA GLY A 66 5.95 -5.51 -2.87
C GLY A 66 4.86 -5.94 -3.83
N SER A 67 3.62 -5.98 -3.35
CA SER A 67 2.49 -6.37 -4.18
C SER A 67 2.27 -5.39 -5.33
N ILE A 68 2.35 -4.10 -5.03
CA ILE A 68 2.20 -3.08 -6.06
C ILE A 68 3.29 -3.23 -7.12
N ARG A 69 4.51 -3.43 -6.65
CA ARG A 69 5.65 -3.57 -7.56
C ARG A 69 5.50 -4.79 -8.47
N GLN A 70 5.06 -5.91 -7.91
CA GLN A 70 4.86 -7.11 -8.69
C GLN A 70 3.80 -6.93 -9.78
N LEU A 71 2.69 -6.31 -9.42
CA LEU A 71 1.62 -6.08 -10.38
C LEU A 71 2.06 -5.11 -11.47
N ALA A 72 2.80 -4.09 -11.11
CA ALA A 72 3.30 -3.12 -12.09
C ALA A 72 4.28 -3.77 -13.05
N GLN A 73 5.13 -4.66 -12.55
CA GLN A 73 6.07 -5.38 -13.40
C GLN A 73 5.36 -6.34 -14.33
N ALA A 74 4.36 -7.03 -13.83
CA ALA A 74 3.59 -7.96 -14.66
C ALA A 74 2.89 -7.20 -15.80
N GLU A 75 2.33 -6.04 -15.49
CA GLU A 75 1.67 -5.23 -16.50
C GLU A 75 2.65 -4.76 -17.56
N ASN A 76 3.82 -4.33 -17.14
CA ASN A 76 4.86 -3.89 -18.07
C ASN A 76 5.33 -5.04 -18.95
N SER A 77 5.49 -6.23 -18.39
CA SER A 77 5.90 -7.40 -19.15
C SER A 77 4.89 -7.74 -20.22
N GLU A 78 3.62 -7.69 -19.88
CA GLU A 78 2.56 -7.96 -20.85
C GLU A 78 2.57 -6.94 -21.97
N SER A 79 2.77 -5.69 -21.61
CA SER A 79 2.86 -4.62 -22.60
C SER A 79 4.00 -4.86 -23.56
N GLU A 80 5.15 -5.24 -23.05
CA GLU A 80 6.32 -5.50 -23.88
C GLU A 80 6.09 -6.69 -24.80
N THR A 81 5.43 -7.71 -24.30
CA THR A 81 5.14 -8.89 -25.09
C THR A 81 4.22 -8.54 -26.26
N VAL A 82 3.24 -7.70 -26.01
CA VAL A 82 2.30 -7.29 -27.03
C VAL A 82 3.00 -6.50 -28.12
N LEU A 83 3.94 -5.66 -27.75
CA LEU A 83 4.67 -4.85 -28.72
C LEU A 83 5.66 -5.64 -29.54
N ALA A 84 6.14 -6.72 -28.98
CA ALA A 84 7.08 -7.56 -29.71
C ALA A 84 6.36 -8.39 -30.75
#